data_618237adbaff91179b130882b1dac856
#
_entry.id   618237adbaff91179b130882b1dac856
#
_cell.length_a   1.000
_cell.length_b   1.000
_cell.length_c   1.000
_cell.angle_alpha   90.00
_cell.angle_beta   90.00
_cell.angle_gamma   90.00
#
_symmetry.space_group_name_H-M   'P 1'
#
loop_
_entity.id
_entity.type
_entity.pdbx_description
1 polymer ?
#
loop_
_entity_poly.entity_id
_entity_poly.type
_entity_poly.pdbx_seq_one_letter_code
_entity_poly.pdbx_strand_id
1 'polypeptide(L)'
;ATHPLPKPFWLVATQNPLEQAGAYPLPESQPDRFLFRLNIGYPDKEAEQQLLAGGGIGAPLDEIKALISADQVLYLQQAARTVHLAEALIAYVQDLLAFSRNSGRFALGLSPRAGLALLRAAQSWALLQGRDFVLPEDVQEMLPHVAGHRLRLADTFSEPSLDELRQAFSQVAVPL
;
A
#
# COMPACT_ATOMS: atom_id res chain seq x y z
N ALA A 1 -14.77 27.05 9.20
CA ALA A 1 -14.73 26.35 10.48
C ALA A 1 -14.03 25.01 10.30
N THR A 2 -13.17 24.61 11.24
CA THR A 2 -12.51 23.30 11.25
C THR A 2 -13.38 22.37 12.10
N HIS A 3 -13.72 21.20 11.53
CA HIS A 3 -14.51 20.19 12.23
C HIS A 3 -13.57 19.02 12.58
N PRO A 4 -13.46 18.62 13.87
CA PRO A 4 -12.72 17.45 14.25
C PRO A 4 -13.44 16.18 13.73
N LEU A 5 -12.69 15.26 13.17
CA LEU A 5 -13.21 13.97 12.75
C LEU A 5 -13.06 12.95 13.88
N PRO A 6 -14.00 11.99 14.03
CA PRO A 6 -13.91 10.95 15.02
C PRO A 6 -12.66 10.06 14.75
N LYS A 7 -12.13 9.45 15.80
CA LYS A 7 -11.00 8.51 15.68
C LYS A 7 -11.53 7.09 15.89
N PRO A 8 -10.99 6.10 15.16
CA PRO A 8 -10.08 6.21 14.02
C PRO A 8 -10.77 6.78 12.77
N PHE A 9 -10.07 7.60 12.00
CA PHE A 9 -10.55 8.10 10.73
C PHE A 9 -9.73 7.48 9.59
N TRP A 10 -10.42 6.87 8.63
CA TRP A 10 -9.82 6.30 7.42
C TRP A 10 -10.47 6.86 6.18
N LEU A 11 -9.67 7.06 5.16
CA LEU A 11 -10.14 7.40 3.83
C LEU A 11 -9.81 6.24 2.89
N VAL A 12 -10.84 5.66 2.31
CA VAL A 12 -10.74 4.63 1.27
C VAL A 12 -11.31 5.23 0.00
N ALA A 13 -10.57 5.10 -1.12
CA ALA A 13 -11.04 5.50 -2.44
C ALA A 13 -10.97 4.28 -3.37
N THR A 14 -11.93 4.17 -4.28
CA THR A 14 -11.97 3.13 -5.31
C THR A 14 -11.78 3.75 -6.68
N GLN A 15 -11.10 3.03 -7.57
CA GLN A 15 -10.99 3.35 -8.98
C GLN A 15 -11.47 2.15 -9.80
N ASN A 16 -12.31 2.42 -10.80
CA ASN A 16 -12.63 1.41 -11.80
C ASN A 16 -11.72 1.65 -13.02
N PRO A 17 -10.81 0.71 -13.36
CA PRO A 17 -9.90 0.87 -14.49
C PRO A 17 -10.61 1.08 -15.83
N LEU A 18 -11.83 0.53 -15.98
CA LEU A 18 -12.61 0.62 -17.21
C LEU A 18 -13.31 1.99 -17.40
N GLU A 19 -13.53 2.74 -16.32
CA GLU A 19 -14.20 4.04 -16.36
C GLU A 19 -13.23 5.22 -16.54
N GLN A 20 -11.93 4.98 -16.67
CA GLN A 20 -10.93 6.04 -16.88
C GLN A 20 -11.02 6.70 -18.26
N ALA A 21 -11.75 6.12 -19.21
CA ALA A 21 -12.02 6.73 -20.52
C ALA A 21 -13.03 7.89 -20.33
N GLY A 22 -12.53 9.08 -19.98
CA GLY A 22 -13.35 10.29 -19.82
C GLY A 22 -13.21 11.02 -18.47
N ALA A 23 -12.49 10.44 -17.51
CA ALA A 23 -12.16 11.11 -16.26
C ALA A 23 -10.79 11.81 -16.36
N TYR A 24 -10.69 13.03 -15.83
CA TYR A 24 -9.40 13.70 -15.69
C TYR A 24 -8.53 12.92 -14.70
N PRO A 25 -7.27 12.56 -15.06
CA PRO A 25 -6.37 11.93 -14.14
C PRO A 25 -6.15 12.84 -12.92
N LEU A 26 -6.17 12.26 -11.72
CA LEU A 26 -5.86 13.00 -10.51
C LEU A 26 -4.41 13.53 -10.58
N PRO A 27 -4.16 14.80 -10.15
CA PRO A 27 -2.81 15.28 -10.00
C PRO A 27 -1.96 14.33 -9.16
N GLU A 28 -0.72 14.04 -9.56
CA GLU A 28 0.17 13.06 -8.91
C GLU A 28 0.39 13.29 -7.42
N SER A 29 0.24 14.52 -6.95
CA SER A 29 0.31 14.87 -5.54
C SER A 29 -0.85 14.32 -4.69
N GLN A 30 -1.96 13.90 -5.30
CA GLN A 30 -3.11 13.34 -4.58
C GLN A 30 -2.95 11.85 -4.30
N PRO A 31 -2.59 10.98 -5.28
CA PRO A 31 -2.27 9.58 -5.02
C PRO A 31 -1.14 9.39 -4.00
N ASP A 32 -0.11 10.27 -3.97
CA ASP A 32 0.99 10.20 -2.99
C ASP A 32 0.52 10.29 -1.52
N ARG A 33 -0.70 10.79 -1.27
CA ARG A 33 -1.26 10.88 0.09
C ARG A 33 -1.89 9.59 0.59
N PHE A 34 -2.22 8.65 -0.30
CA PHE A 34 -2.74 7.34 0.09
C PHE A 34 -1.58 6.43 0.52
N LEU A 35 -1.81 5.66 1.57
CA LEU A 35 -0.79 4.74 2.10
C LEU A 35 -0.52 3.60 1.13
N PHE A 36 -1.59 2.93 0.71
CA PHE A 36 -1.56 1.75 -0.15
C PHE A 36 -2.41 1.91 -1.39
N ARG A 37 -2.02 1.16 -2.43
CA ARG A 37 -2.91 0.76 -3.51
C ARG A 37 -2.99 -0.75 -3.56
N LEU A 38 -4.20 -1.26 -3.55
CA LEU A 38 -4.49 -2.69 -3.64
C LEU A 38 -5.30 -2.97 -4.90
N ASN A 39 -4.99 -4.05 -5.58
CA ASN A 39 -5.80 -4.58 -6.68
C ASN A 39 -6.56 -5.80 -6.16
N ILE A 40 -7.88 -5.76 -6.25
CA ILE A 40 -8.73 -6.87 -5.81
C ILE A 40 -8.75 -7.98 -6.87
N GLY A 41 -8.58 -7.61 -8.16
CA GLY A 41 -8.67 -8.56 -9.28
C GLY A 41 -10.10 -9.00 -9.56
N TYR A 42 -10.22 -10.06 -10.34
CA TYR A 42 -11.49 -10.76 -10.58
C TYR A 42 -11.71 -11.83 -9.51
N PRO A 43 -12.98 -12.18 -9.22
CA PRO A 43 -13.30 -13.30 -8.35
C PRO A 43 -12.75 -14.61 -8.94
N ASP A 44 -12.48 -15.58 -8.08
CA ASP A 44 -12.19 -16.94 -8.55
C ASP A 44 -13.43 -17.58 -9.18
N LYS A 45 -13.24 -18.72 -9.84
CA LYS A 45 -14.29 -19.40 -10.60
C LYS A 45 -15.50 -19.78 -9.73
N GLU A 46 -15.25 -20.18 -8.51
CA GLU A 46 -16.26 -20.59 -7.54
C GLU A 46 -17.10 -19.39 -7.07
N ALA A 47 -16.46 -18.28 -6.74
CA ALA A 47 -17.13 -17.05 -6.35
C ALA A 47 -17.91 -16.45 -7.54
N GLU A 48 -17.34 -16.48 -8.77
CA GLU A 48 -18.02 -16.02 -9.98
C GLU A 48 -19.25 -16.87 -10.26
N GLN A 49 -19.16 -18.20 -10.11
CA GLN A 49 -20.30 -19.11 -10.29
C GLN A 49 -21.42 -18.83 -9.28
N GLN A 50 -21.07 -18.53 -8.01
CA GLN A 50 -22.06 -18.15 -7.01
C GLN A 50 -22.76 -16.84 -7.36
N LEU A 51 -22.01 -15.83 -7.84
CA LEU A 51 -22.59 -14.58 -8.32
C LEU A 51 -23.57 -14.80 -9.47
N LEU A 52 -23.18 -15.59 -10.48
CA LEU A 52 -24.00 -15.91 -11.66
C LEU A 52 -25.24 -16.76 -11.31
N ALA A 53 -25.16 -17.60 -10.29
CA ALA A 53 -26.28 -18.40 -9.80
C ALA A 53 -27.33 -17.57 -9.02
N GLY A 54 -27.17 -16.26 -8.95
CA GLY A 54 -28.09 -15.38 -8.21
C GLY A 54 -27.88 -15.40 -6.69
N GLY A 55 -26.81 -16.02 -6.21
CA GLY A 55 -26.29 -15.88 -4.86
C GLY A 55 -25.75 -14.46 -4.70
N GLY A 56 -26.66 -13.50 -4.54
CA GLY A 56 -26.32 -12.08 -4.46
C GLY A 56 -25.21 -11.82 -3.46
N ILE A 57 -24.42 -10.83 -3.81
CA ILE A 57 -23.43 -10.16 -3.01
C ILE A 57 -23.65 -10.40 -1.51
N GLY A 58 -22.89 -11.32 -0.92
CA GLY A 58 -22.70 -11.57 0.50
C GLY A 58 -23.84 -11.26 1.48
N ALA A 59 -23.64 -11.52 2.74
CA ALA A 59 -24.58 -11.11 3.78
C ALA A 59 -24.88 -9.61 3.65
N PRO A 60 -26.15 -9.16 3.80
CA PRO A 60 -26.49 -7.76 3.80
C PRO A 60 -25.54 -6.99 4.73
N LEU A 61 -25.10 -5.80 4.31
CA LEU A 61 -24.15 -4.99 5.10
C LEU A 61 -24.59 -4.81 6.55
N ASP A 62 -25.90 -4.78 6.77
CA ASP A 62 -26.53 -4.65 8.09
C ASP A 62 -26.32 -5.88 9.00
N GLU A 63 -25.96 -7.04 8.45
CA GLU A 63 -25.68 -8.26 9.19
C GLU A 63 -24.19 -8.40 9.57
N ILE A 64 -23.32 -7.56 9.02
CA ILE A 64 -21.88 -7.58 9.32
C ILE A 64 -21.65 -6.98 10.70
N LYS A 65 -21.23 -7.83 11.63
CA LYS A 65 -20.86 -7.40 12.98
C LYS A 65 -19.41 -6.94 13.02
N ALA A 66 -19.15 -5.88 13.80
CA ALA A 66 -17.78 -5.44 14.06
C ALA A 66 -16.99 -6.55 14.77
N LEU A 67 -15.83 -6.92 14.22
CA LEU A 67 -14.93 -7.92 14.82
C LEU A 67 -14.05 -7.29 15.92
N ILE A 68 -13.70 -6.01 15.76
CA ILE A 68 -12.90 -5.25 16.73
C ILE A 68 -13.51 -3.87 16.94
N SER A 69 -13.33 -3.31 18.13
CA SER A 69 -13.82 -1.98 18.47
C SER A 69 -12.89 -0.87 17.93
N ALA A 70 -13.39 0.37 17.90
CA ALA A 70 -12.61 1.55 17.56
C ALA A 70 -11.36 1.71 18.48
N ASP A 71 -11.51 1.44 19.78
CA ASP A 71 -10.40 1.52 20.74
C ASP A 71 -9.35 0.44 20.48
N GLN A 72 -9.76 -0.75 20.10
CA GLN A 72 -8.83 -1.82 19.69
C GLN A 72 -8.07 -1.44 18.43
N VAL A 73 -8.70 -0.80 17.45
CA VAL A 73 -8.01 -0.26 16.27
C VAL A 73 -6.98 0.79 16.66
N LEU A 74 -7.32 1.74 17.52
CA LEU A 74 -6.39 2.76 18.01
C LEU A 74 -5.20 2.14 18.75
N TYR A 75 -5.46 1.12 19.58
CA TYR A 75 -4.42 0.36 20.25
C TYR A 75 -3.46 -0.31 19.25
N LEU A 76 -4.00 -1.01 18.23
CA LEU A 76 -3.18 -1.65 17.20
C LEU A 76 -2.36 -0.64 16.39
N GLN A 77 -2.93 0.52 16.07
CA GLN A 77 -2.20 1.61 15.41
C GLN A 77 -1.03 2.12 16.26
N GLN A 78 -1.22 2.19 17.58
CA GLN A 78 -0.13 2.58 18.49
C GLN A 78 0.91 1.46 18.61
N ALA A 79 0.48 0.21 18.75
CA ALA A 79 1.39 -0.95 18.82
C ALA A 79 2.26 -1.05 17.55
N ALA A 80 1.68 -0.88 16.36
CA ALA A 80 2.45 -0.88 15.12
C ALA A 80 3.56 0.18 15.11
N ARG A 81 3.36 1.35 15.72
CA ARG A 81 4.37 2.41 15.80
C ARG A 81 5.54 2.09 16.73
N THR A 82 5.35 1.16 17.66
CA THR A 82 6.41 0.74 18.61
C THR A 82 7.24 -0.43 18.09
N VAL A 83 6.86 -1.05 16.97
CA VAL A 83 7.67 -2.07 16.32
C VAL A 83 9.04 -1.50 15.93
N HIS A 84 10.10 -2.18 16.33
CA HIS A 84 11.47 -1.69 16.20
C HIS A 84 11.93 -1.58 14.74
N LEU A 85 12.59 -0.46 14.42
CA LEU A 85 13.24 -0.19 13.14
C LEU A 85 14.75 -0.05 13.39
N ALA A 86 15.53 -1.02 12.90
CA ALA A 86 16.99 -0.92 12.97
C ALA A 86 17.51 0.20 12.03
N GLU A 87 18.62 0.84 12.38
CA GLU A 87 19.25 1.87 11.54
C GLU A 87 19.61 1.35 10.15
N ALA A 88 20.09 0.11 10.05
CA ALA A 88 20.38 -0.54 8.78
C ALA A 88 19.13 -0.67 7.88
N LEU A 89 17.95 -0.91 8.48
CA LEU A 89 16.70 -0.96 7.73
C LEU A 89 16.26 0.41 7.22
N ILE A 90 16.48 1.46 8.03
CA ILE A 90 16.20 2.84 7.60
C ILE A 90 17.12 3.22 6.43
N ALA A 91 18.41 2.85 6.51
CA ALA A 91 19.37 3.05 5.42
C ALA A 91 18.92 2.30 4.15
N TYR A 92 18.48 1.05 4.28
CA TYR A 92 17.94 0.28 3.16
C TYR A 92 16.75 0.97 2.49
N VAL A 93 15.80 1.51 3.26
CA VAL A 93 14.69 2.29 2.70
C VAL A 93 15.21 3.55 2.00
N GLN A 94 16.23 4.23 2.52
CA GLN A 94 16.87 5.36 1.84
C GLN A 94 17.49 4.95 0.49
N ASP A 95 18.14 3.78 0.43
CA ASP A 95 18.71 3.25 -0.82
C ASP A 95 17.61 2.91 -1.84
N LEU A 96 16.47 2.35 -1.40
CA LEU A 96 15.29 2.14 -2.26
C LEU A 96 14.77 3.48 -2.83
N LEU A 97 14.66 4.52 -2.01
CA LEU A 97 14.26 5.86 -2.47
C LEU A 97 15.29 6.44 -3.47
N ALA A 98 16.58 6.33 -3.16
CA ALA A 98 17.65 6.80 -4.04
C ALA A 98 17.65 6.05 -5.38
N PHE A 99 17.49 4.73 -5.36
CA PHE A 99 17.35 3.92 -6.57
C PHE A 99 16.17 4.38 -7.43
N SER A 100 15.00 4.61 -6.82
CA SER A 100 13.82 5.07 -7.56
C SER A 100 14.04 6.39 -8.29
N ARG A 101 14.90 7.26 -7.77
CA ARG A 101 15.20 8.59 -8.33
C ARG A 101 16.33 8.59 -9.36
N ASN A 102 17.31 7.69 -9.19
CA ASN A 102 18.59 7.76 -9.92
C ASN A 102 18.79 6.63 -10.92
N SER A 103 17.98 5.58 -10.90
CA SER A 103 18.14 4.40 -11.77
C SER A 103 17.83 4.66 -13.25
N GLY A 104 17.15 5.77 -13.56
CA GLY A 104 16.62 6.04 -14.91
C GLY A 104 15.42 5.16 -15.32
N ARG A 105 14.98 4.23 -14.45
CA ARG A 105 13.85 3.34 -14.74
C ARG A 105 12.49 4.01 -14.56
N PHE A 106 12.44 5.03 -13.73
CA PHE A 106 11.20 5.73 -13.37
C PHE A 106 11.30 7.21 -13.78
N ALA A 107 10.24 7.73 -14.38
CA ALA A 107 10.11 9.14 -14.72
C ALA A 107 10.03 10.02 -13.46
N LEU A 108 9.43 9.47 -12.40
CA LEU A 108 9.30 10.10 -11.10
C LEU A 108 9.81 9.15 -10.03
N GLY A 109 10.64 9.66 -9.12
CA GLY A 109 11.12 8.89 -7.97
C GLY A 109 10.21 9.03 -6.75
N LEU A 110 10.37 8.13 -5.79
CA LEU A 110 9.61 8.11 -4.55
C LEU A 110 9.94 9.34 -3.68
N SER A 111 8.90 9.93 -3.10
CA SER A 111 9.00 11.06 -2.16
C SER A 111 9.48 10.59 -0.77
N PRO A 112 9.99 11.48 0.10
CA PRO A 112 10.24 11.14 1.51
C PRO A 112 8.99 10.63 2.23
N ARG A 113 7.80 11.12 1.83
CA ARG A 113 6.52 10.62 2.35
C ARG A 113 6.30 9.15 2.01
N ALA A 114 6.67 8.72 0.80
CA ALA A 114 6.60 7.32 0.41
C ALA A 114 7.52 6.44 1.27
N GLY A 115 8.72 6.93 1.63
CA GLY A 115 9.62 6.24 2.56
C GLY A 115 9.01 6.07 3.96
N LEU A 116 8.42 7.13 4.50
CA LEU A 116 7.69 7.05 5.78
C LEU A 116 6.48 6.11 5.71
N ALA A 117 5.76 6.12 4.58
CA ALA A 117 4.65 5.21 4.34
C ALA A 117 5.13 3.75 4.32
N LEU A 118 6.25 3.48 3.64
CA LEU A 118 6.84 2.15 3.54
C LEU A 118 7.29 1.61 4.90
N LEU A 119 7.98 2.42 5.71
CA LEU A 119 8.36 2.03 7.08
C LEU A 119 7.14 1.71 7.94
N ARG A 120 6.09 2.53 7.88
CA ARG A 120 4.84 2.28 8.64
C ARG A 120 4.12 1.04 8.17
N ALA A 121 4.10 0.78 6.87
CA ALA A 121 3.52 -0.42 6.30
C ALA A 121 4.27 -1.66 6.76
N ALA A 122 5.60 -1.65 6.71
CA ALA A 122 6.45 -2.74 7.16
C ALA A 122 6.31 -3.00 8.68
N GLN A 123 6.21 -1.93 9.51
CA GLN A 123 5.92 -2.08 10.94
C GLN A 123 4.57 -2.76 11.20
N SER A 124 3.53 -2.34 10.46
CA SER A 124 2.20 -2.93 10.61
C SER A 124 2.19 -4.39 10.15
N TRP A 125 2.93 -4.70 9.07
CA TRP A 125 3.06 -6.07 8.58
C TRP A 125 3.81 -6.97 9.57
N ALA A 126 4.93 -6.51 10.14
CA ALA A 126 5.67 -7.23 11.17
C ALA A 126 4.80 -7.52 12.41
N LEU A 127 4.00 -6.53 12.86
CA LEU A 127 3.06 -6.72 13.97
C LEU A 127 2.03 -7.79 13.65
N LEU A 128 1.46 -7.80 12.44
CA LEU A 128 0.49 -8.83 12.00
C LEU A 128 1.12 -10.23 11.94
N GLN A 129 2.44 -10.31 11.70
CA GLN A 129 3.21 -11.56 11.78
C GLN A 129 3.65 -11.92 13.21
N GLY A 130 3.19 -11.17 14.23
CA GLY A 130 3.49 -11.40 15.63
C GLY A 130 4.90 -11.00 16.05
N ARG A 131 5.56 -10.10 15.31
CA ARG A 131 6.93 -9.64 15.59
C ARG A 131 6.92 -8.20 16.12
N ASP A 132 7.88 -7.88 16.96
CA ASP A 132 8.13 -6.55 17.53
C ASP A 132 9.31 -5.82 16.83
N PHE A 133 9.83 -6.38 15.73
CA PHE A 133 10.86 -5.80 14.87
C PHE A 133 10.55 -6.05 13.40
N VAL A 134 11.06 -5.16 12.54
CA VAL A 134 10.87 -5.20 11.08
C VAL A 134 12.07 -5.88 10.43
N LEU A 135 11.79 -6.79 9.49
CA LEU A 135 12.78 -7.44 8.63
C LEU A 135 12.84 -6.75 7.26
N PRO A 136 13.95 -6.86 6.50
CA PRO A 136 14.02 -6.38 5.13
C PRO A 136 12.93 -6.97 4.21
N GLU A 137 12.55 -8.22 4.43
CA GLU A 137 11.49 -8.92 3.70
C GLU A 137 10.12 -8.24 3.89
N ASP A 138 9.85 -7.66 5.06
CA ASP A 138 8.62 -6.91 5.31
C ASP A 138 8.56 -5.64 4.45
N VAL A 139 9.71 -4.98 4.29
CA VAL A 139 9.84 -3.82 3.40
C VAL A 139 9.63 -4.22 1.94
N GLN A 140 10.24 -5.33 1.52
CA GLN A 140 10.11 -5.85 0.15
C GLN A 140 8.67 -6.25 -0.18
N GLU A 141 7.98 -6.89 0.77
CA GLU A 141 6.56 -7.27 0.59
C GLU A 141 5.65 -6.05 0.47
N MET A 142 5.87 -5.03 1.28
CA MET A 142 5.03 -3.82 1.28
C MET A 142 5.38 -2.83 0.15
N LEU A 143 6.59 -2.89 -0.38
CA LEU A 143 7.09 -1.95 -1.38
C LEU A 143 6.20 -1.83 -2.63
N PRO A 144 5.75 -2.91 -3.30
CA PRO A 144 4.92 -2.79 -4.49
C PRO A 144 3.59 -2.07 -4.22
N HIS A 145 2.99 -2.31 -3.08
CA HIS A 145 1.70 -1.72 -2.68
C HIS A 145 1.83 -0.24 -2.31
N VAL A 146 2.98 0.16 -1.76
CA VAL A 146 3.27 1.55 -1.41
C VAL A 146 3.79 2.34 -2.60
N ALA A 147 4.61 1.73 -3.46
CA ALA A 147 5.28 2.40 -4.57
C ALA A 147 4.47 2.44 -5.87
N GLY A 148 3.64 1.42 -6.15
CA GLY A 148 3.02 1.20 -7.45
C GLY A 148 2.19 2.37 -7.98
N HIS A 149 1.43 3.04 -7.12
CA HIS A 149 0.62 4.20 -7.50
C HIS A 149 1.40 5.52 -7.53
N ARG A 150 2.66 5.52 -7.11
CA ARG A 150 3.54 6.70 -7.04
C ARG A 150 4.57 6.77 -8.15
N LEU A 151 4.87 5.63 -8.77
CA LEU A 151 5.89 5.52 -9.79
C LEU A 151 5.27 5.49 -11.19
N ARG A 152 6.05 5.97 -12.17
CA ARG A 152 5.77 5.86 -13.59
C ARG A 152 7.03 5.35 -14.28
N LEU A 153 6.89 4.40 -15.19
CA LEU A 153 8.00 3.91 -16.01
C LEU A 153 8.53 5.05 -16.88
N ALA A 154 9.84 5.13 -17.06
CA ALA A 154 10.47 6.23 -17.78
C ALA A 154 10.20 6.19 -19.30
N ASP A 155 10.03 5.00 -19.86
CA ASP A 155 9.82 4.76 -21.30
C ASP A 155 8.36 4.93 -21.74
N THR A 156 7.41 4.42 -20.97
CA THR A 156 5.98 4.37 -21.32
C THR A 156 5.13 5.37 -20.55
N PHE A 157 5.67 5.94 -19.48
CA PHE A 157 4.95 6.76 -18.51
C PHE A 157 3.74 6.04 -17.87
N SER A 158 3.67 4.72 -18.04
CA SER A 158 2.65 3.87 -17.43
C SER A 158 2.97 3.54 -15.97
N GLU A 159 1.97 3.05 -15.26
CA GLU A 159 2.17 2.51 -13.92
C GLU A 159 2.90 1.16 -14.02
N PRO A 160 3.95 0.93 -13.22
CA PRO A 160 4.61 -0.37 -13.18
C PRO A 160 3.70 -1.42 -12.56
N SER A 161 3.75 -2.64 -13.08
CA SER A 161 3.16 -3.82 -12.45
C SER A 161 3.88 -4.20 -11.15
N LEU A 162 3.25 -5.05 -10.33
CA LEU A 162 3.88 -5.55 -9.10
C LEU A 162 5.18 -6.30 -9.37
N ASP A 163 5.23 -7.09 -10.46
CA ASP A 163 6.41 -7.88 -10.82
C ASP A 163 7.55 -6.99 -11.36
N GLU A 164 7.23 -5.97 -12.15
CA GLU A 164 8.23 -4.99 -12.60
C GLU A 164 8.83 -4.23 -11.42
N LEU A 165 8.04 -3.89 -10.41
CA LEU A 165 8.54 -3.28 -9.19
C LEU A 165 9.45 -4.23 -8.42
N ARG A 166 9.03 -5.47 -8.16
CA ARG A 166 9.84 -6.48 -7.49
C ARG A 166 11.17 -6.69 -8.21
N GLN A 167 11.14 -6.85 -9.53
CA GLN A 167 12.33 -7.02 -10.35
C GLN A 167 13.24 -5.78 -10.33
N ALA A 168 12.68 -4.58 -10.43
CA ALA A 168 13.47 -3.37 -10.42
C ALA A 168 14.21 -3.19 -9.09
N PHE A 169 13.51 -3.33 -7.97
CA PHE A 169 14.06 -3.07 -6.65
C PHE A 169 14.90 -4.22 -6.09
N SER A 170 14.86 -5.43 -6.69
CA SER A 170 15.77 -6.53 -6.31
C SER A 170 17.25 -6.22 -6.55
N GLN A 171 17.58 -5.15 -7.28
CA GLN A 171 18.93 -4.68 -7.50
C GLN A 171 19.51 -3.88 -6.33
N VAL A 172 18.68 -3.45 -5.40
CA VAL A 172 19.12 -2.74 -4.19
C VAL A 172 19.59 -3.76 -3.16
N ALA A 173 20.81 -3.57 -2.67
CA ALA A 173 21.41 -4.49 -1.71
C ALA A 173 20.60 -4.54 -0.41
N VAL A 174 20.31 -5.73 0.06
CA VAL A 174 19.61 -5.98 1.32
C VAL A 174 20.63 -5.94 2.45
N PRO A 175 20.37 -5.25 3.57
CA PRO A 175 21.26 -5.28 4.74
C PRO A 175 21.35 -6.69 5.32
N LEU A 176 22.55 -7.08 5.73
CA LEU A 176 22.85 -8.38 6.38
C LEU A 176 22.46 -8.32 7.87
#